data_b0e6f49d3e77e2127b501417d23000f7
#
_entry.id   b0e6f49d3e77e2127b501417d23000f7
#
_cell.length_a   1.000
_cell.length_b   1.000
_cell.length_c   1.000
_cell.angle_alpha   90.00
_cell.angle_beta   90.00
_cell.angle_gamma   90.00
#
_symmetry.space_group_name_H-M   'P 1'
#
loop_
_entity.id
_entity.type
_entity.pdbx_description
1 polymer ?
#
loop_
_entity_poly.entity_id
_entity_poly.type
_entity_poly.pdbx_seq_one_letter_code
_entity_poly.pdbx_strand_id
1 'polypeptide(L)'
;MQDLLGWLMLFERELLAFAAFWFCVGLIDEFAIDLTWLWLRLTGRARTAQLPVGYGAEPLSGQAAVLIPAFQEAAVVGTTIAHMLAAWPQPDLAIYVGCYRNDPATVAAASAAAESDVRVRVVVHGVAGPTTKADCLNRLYRAMAADEARSGRTFTSVILHDAEDMVHPAALQAIDAALVLRD
;
A
#
# COMPACT_ATOMS: atom_id res chain seq x y z
N MET A 1 -15.16 -9.10 50.47
CA MET A 1 -14.68 -9.96 49.37
C MET A 1 -15.81 -10.35 48.41
N GLN A 2 -17.01 -10.71 48.91
CA GLN A 2 -18.18 -11.03 48.07
C GLN A 2 -18.68 -9.80 47.26
N ASP A 3 -18.70 -8.61 47.84
CA ASP A 3 -19.13 -7.40 47.18
C ASP A 3 -18.21 -7.00 46.01
N LEU A 4 -16.90 -7.19 46.15
CA LEU A 4 -15.93 -6.90 45.11
C LEU A 4 -16.10 -7.81 43.86
N LEU A 5 -16.35 -9.09 44.11
CA LEU A 5 -16.65 -10.05 43.05
C LEU A 5 -17.96 -9.70 42.32
N GLY A 6 -18.98 -9.24 43.05
CA GLY A 6 -20.24 -8.79 42.46
C GLY A 6 -20.06 -7.57 41.55
N TRP A 7 -19.25 -6.59 41.97
CA TRP A 7 -18.92 -5.43 41.16
C TRP A 7 -18.09 -5.77 39.90
N LEU A 8 -17.13 -6.67 40.04
CA LEU A 8 -16.34 -7.16 38.90
C LEU A 8 -17.18 -7.85 37.83
N MET A 9 -18.09 -8.75 38.27
CA MET A 9 -19.02 -9.43 37.35
C MET A 9 -19.98 -8.44 36.65
N LEU A 10 -20.46 -7.43 37.38
CA LEU A 10 -21.31 -6.41 36.79
C LEU A 10 -20.53 -5.57 35.74
N PHE A 11 -19.33 -5.16 36.08
CA PHE A 11 -18.46 -4.42 35.16
C PHE A 11 -18.13 -5.23 33.90
N GLU A 12 -17.76 -6.49 34.06
CA GLU A 12 -17.50 -7.41 32.93
C GLU A 12 -18.73 -7.52 32.03
N ARG A 13 -19.92 -7.70 32.61
CA ARG A 13 -21.16 -7.79 31.83
C ARG A 13 -21.44 -6.52 31.03
N GLU A 14 -21.28 -5.35 31.63
CA GLU A 14 -21.51 -4.08 30.96
C GLU A 14 -20.47 -3.85 29.85
N LEU A 15 -19.20 -4.23 30.07
CA LEU A 15 -18.15 -4.16 29.06
C LEU A 15 -18.43 -5.11 27.88
N LEU A 16 -18.88 -6.33 28.18
CA LEU A 16 -19.27 -7.30 27.14
C LEU A 16 -20.49 -6.80 26.35
N ALA A 17 -21.49 -6.24 27.03
CA ALA A 17 -22.66 -5.69 26.37
C ALA A 17 -22.29 -4.49 25.45
N PHE A 18 -21.40 -3.61 25.92
CA PHE A 18 -20.86 -2.53 25.13
C PHE A 18 -20.11 -3.04 23.88
N ALA A 19 -19.22 -4.01 24.08
CA ALA A 19 -18.49 -4.63 22.97
C ALA A 19 -19.43 -5.29 21.97
N ALA A 20 -20.40 -6.09 22.45
CA ALA A 20 -21.39 -6.78 21.63
C ALA A 20 -22.23 -5.78 20.80
N PHE A 21 -22.63 -4.66 21.40
CA PHE A 21 -23.35 -3.60 20.69
C PHE A 21 -22.55 -3.08 19.49
N TRP A 22 -21.28 -2.74 19.68
CA TRP A 22 -20.44 -2.23 18.59
C TRP A 22 -20.11 -3.29 17.55
N PHE A 23 -19.96 -4.56 17.96
CA PHE A 23 -19.85 -5.67 17.02
C PHE A 23 -21.11 -5.82 16.16
N CYS A 24 -22.29 -5.69 16.76
CA CYS A 24 -23.55 -5.73 16.00
C CYS A 24 -23.66 -4.57 15.01
N VAL A 25 -23.26 -3.35 15.41
CA VAL A 25 -23.23 -2.19 14.50
C VAL A 25 -22.30 -2.44 13.31
N GLY A 26 -21.07 -2.93 13.59
CA GLY A 26 -20.12 -3.27 12.53
C GLY A 26 -20.65 -4.39 11.60
N LEU A 27 -21.27 -5.42 12.17
CA LEU A 27 -21.86 -6.51 11.39
C LEU A 27 -22.99 -6.04 10.47
N ILE A 28 -23.83 -5.09 10.92
CA ILE A 28 -24.90 -4.51 10.08
C ILE A 28 -24.28 -3.75 8.90
N ASP A 29 -23.22 -2.98 9.13
CA ASP A 29 -22.51 -2.23 8.09
C ASP A 29 -21.92 -3.16 7.03
N GLU A 30 -21.15 -4.17 7.44
CA GLU A 30 -20.57 -5.19 6.54
C GLU A 30 -21.69 -5.91 5.75
N PHE A 31 -22.77 -6.31 6.42
CA PHE A 31 -23.87 -7.00 5.78
C PHE A 31 -24.59 -6.12 4.76
N ALA A 32 -24.71 -4.82 5.02
CA ALA A 32 -25.27 -3.87 4.09
C ALA A 32 -24.41 -3.73 2.82
N ILE A 33 -23.09 -3.74 2.96
CA ILE A 33 -22.14 -3.72 1.83
C ILE A 33 -22.28 -5.00 1.00
N ASP A 34 -22.30 -6.16 1.64
CA ASP A 34 -22.44 -7.46 0.96
C ASP A 34 -23.76 -7.58 0.21
N LEU A 35 -24.87 -7.17 0.82
CA LEU A 35 -26.19 -7.16 0.18
C LEU A 35 -26.23 -6.20 -1.01
N THR A 36 -25.62 -5.02 -0.86
CA THR A 36 -25.54 -4.03 -1.95
C THR A 36 -24.74 -4.58 -3.12
N TRP A 37 -23.57 -5.20 -2.83
CA TRP A 37 -22.76 -5.85 -3.85
C TRP A 37 -23.51 -6.98 -4.55
N LEU A 38 -24.16 -7.86 -3.79
CA LEU A 38 -24.95 -8.96 -4.31
C LEU A 38 -26.08 -8.45 -5.21
N TRP A 39 -26.82 -7.42 -4.76
CA TRP A 39 -27.88 -6.79 -5.52
C TRP A 39 -27.34 -6.18 -6.84
N LEU A 40 -26.22 -5.46 -6.80
CA LEU A 40 -25.59 -4.90 -7.99
C LEU A 40 -25.17 -6.00 -8.97
N ARG A 41 -24.67 -7.12 -8.46
CA ARG A 41 -24.24 -8.28 -9.26
C ARG A 41 -25.44 -8.98 -9.90
N LEU A 42 -26.50 -9.24 -9.14
CA LEU A 42 -27.71 -9.90 -9.63
C LEU A 42 -28.47 -9.05 -10.65
N THR A 43 -28.43 -7.72 -10.50
CA THR A 43 -29.05 -6.78 -11.47
C THR A 43 -28.16 -6.48 -12.68
N GLY A 44 -26.96 -7.08 -12.77
CA GLY A 44 -26.01 -6.85 -13.86
C GLY A 44 -25.36 -5.46 -13.86
N ARG A 45 -25.57 -4.68 -12.80
CA ARG A 45 -24.97 -3.34 -12.64
C ARG A 45 -23.50 -3.40 -12.23
N ALA A 46 -23.09 -4.43 -11.46
CA ALA A 46 -21.70 -4.73 -11.19
C ALA A 46 -21.25 -5.87 -12.12
N ARG A 47 -20.36 -5.56 -13.05
CA ARG A 47 -19.75 -6.55 -13.94
C ARG A 47 -18.25 -6.62 -13.61
N THR A 48 -17.73 -7.82 -13.42
CA THR A 48 -16.28 -8.04 -13.34
C THR A 48 -15.74 -7.88 -14.76
N ALA A 49 -14.94 -6.85 -14.99
CA ALA A 49 -14.23 -6.70 -16.24
C ALA A 49 -13.21 -7.84 -16.37
N GLN A 50 -13.22 -8.53 -17.51
CA GLN A 50 -12.16 -9.46 -17.85
C GLN A 50 -11.06 -8.69 -18.56
N LEU A 51 -9.87 -8.71 -17.99
CA LEU A 51 -8.72 -8.06 -18.59
C LEU A 51 -8.18 -8.92 -19.74
N PRO A 52 -7.80 -8.33 -20.88
CA PRO A 52 -7.15 -9.05 -21.97
C PRO A 52 -5.86 -9.73 -21.51
N VAL A 53 -5.49 -10.79 -22.22
CA VAL A 53 -4.19 -11.45 -22.02
C VAL A 53 -3.10 -10.45 -22.38
N GLY A 54 -2.12 -10.27 -21.48
CA GLY A 54 -1.04 -9.28 -21.64
C GLY A 54 -1.40 -7.88 -21.13
N TYR A 55 -2.62 -7.65 -20.64
CA TYR A 55 -2.96 -6.42 -19.94
C TYR A 55 -2.02 -6.24 -18.75
N GLY A 56 -1.39 -5.10 -18.65
CA GLY A 56 -0.39 -4.81 -17.62
C GLY A 56 1.05 -4.69 -18.13
N ALA A 57 1.31 -5.04 -19.40
CA ALA A 57 2.60 -4.81 -20.05
C ALA A 57 2.60 -3.57 -20.97
N GLU A 58 1.47 -2.93 -21.16
CA GLU A 58 1.33 -1.75 -22.00
C GLU A 58 2.00 -0.51 -21.36
N PRO A 59 2.45 0.47 -22.19
CA PRO A 59 2.96 1.75 -21.70
C PRO A 59 1.92 2.47 -20.81
N LEU A 60 2.39 3.19 -19.80
CA LEU A 60 1.54 4.05 -18.98
C LEU A 60 1.20 5.35 -19.74
N SER A 61 0.09 5.99 -19.40
CA SER A 61 -0.31 7.30 -19.89
C SER A 61 0.62 8.43 -19.40
N GLY A 62 1.33 8.19 -18.31
CA GLY A 62 2.27 9.10 -17.69
C GLY A 62 3.22 8.38 -16.74
N GLN A 63 4.01 9.14 -15.98
CA GLN A 63 4.93 8.56 -15.01
C GLN A 63 4.21 8.14 -13.74
N ALA A 64 4.51 6.95 -13.23
CA ALA A 64 4.01 6.43 -11.97
C ALA A 64 5.12 6.35 -10.91
N ALA A 65 4.83 6.74 -9.69
CA ALA A 65 5.71 6.54 -8.54
C ALA A 65 5.09 5.57 -7.53
N VAL A 66 5.89 4.66 -7.00
CA VAL A 66 5.52 3.79 -5.87
C VAL A 66 6.36 4.19 -4.67
N LEU A 67 5.70 4.43 -3.53
CA LEU A 67 6.36 4.77 -2.27
C LEU A 67 6.21 3.62 -1.27
N ILE A 68 7.35 3.04 -0.87
CA ILE A 68 7.42 1.87 0.03
C ILE A 68 8.14 2.29 1.31
N PRO A 69 7.45 2.55 2.42
CA PRO A 69 8.09 2.73 3.71
C PRO A 69 8.54 1.38 4.27
N ALA A 70 9.82 1.24 4.65
CA ALA A 70 10.38 0.00 5.16
C ALA A 70 11.20 0.23 6.44
N PHE A 71 10.83 -0.48 7.51
CA PHE A 71 11.59 -0.53 8.77
C PHE A 71 11.54 -1.94 9.36
N GLN A 72 12.70 -2.58 9.53
CA GLN A 72 12.86 -3.98 9.95
C GLN A 72 12.23 -4.98 8.96
N GLU A 73 12.27 -4.65 7.67
CA GLU A 73 11.68 -5.43 6.57
C GLU A 73 12.73 -6.16 5.71
N ALA A 74 13.93 -6.38 6.26
CA ALA A 74 15.05 -7.02 5.54
C ALA A 74 14.70 -8.39 4.94
N ALA A 75 13.78 -9.14 5.57
CA ALA A 75 13.36 -10.46 5.11
C ALA A 75 12.48 -10.44 3.86
N VAL A 76 11.76 -9.35 3.61
CA VAL A 76 10.71 -9.29 2.58
C VAL A 76 10.95 -8.22 1.51
N VAL A 77 11.50 -7.05 1.86
CA VAL A 77 11.60 -5.89 0.97
C VAL A 77 12.32 -6.19 -0.34
N GLY A 78 13.39 -6.98 -0.31
CA GLY A 78 14.12 -7.37 -1.52
C GLY A 78 13.27 -8.21 -2.48
N THR A 79 12.52 -9.18 -1.94
CA THR A 79 11.61 -10.02 -2.73
C THR A 79 10.46 -9.21 -3.31
N THR A 80 9.89 -8.30 -2.52
CA THR A 80 8.80 -7.40 -2.96
C THR A 80 9.25 -6.51 -4.12
N ILE A 81 10.44 -5.88 -4.01
CA ILE A 81 11.00 -5.06 -5.10
C ILE A 81 11.23 -5.91 -6.36
N ALA A 82 11.86 -7.06 -6.24
CA ALA A 82 12.14 -7.94 -7.38
C ALA A 82 10.84 -8.41 -8.06
N HIS A 83 9.82 -8.78 -7.27
CA HIS A 83 8.51 -9.15 -7.80
C HIS A 83 7.82 -7.97 -8.50
N MET A 84 7.85 -6.78 -7.91
CA MET A 84 7.26 -5.57 -8.48
C MET A 84 7.91 -5.21 -9.83
N LEU A 85 9.24 -5.27 -9.92
CA LEU A 85 9.98 -5.04 -11.16
C LEU A 85 9.64 -6.03 -12.27
N ALA A 86 9.40 -7.30 -11.90
CA ALA A 86 9.00 -8.35 -12.83
C ALA A 86 7.53 -8.21 -13.26
N ALA A 87 6.64 -7.85 -12.31
CA ALA A 87 5.22 -7.70 -12.56
C ALA A 87 4.88 -6.43 -13.34
N TRP A 88 5.66 -5.36 -13.14
CA TRP A 88 5.48 -4.03 -13.72
C TRP A 88 6.71 -3.63 -14.54
N PRO A 89 6.80 -4.06 -15.81
CA PRO A 89 7.98 -3.84 -16.66
C PRO A 89 8.07 -2.43 -17.23
N GLN A 90 7.11 -1.54 -16.96
CA GLN A 90 7.03 -0.21 -17.58
C GLN A 90 8.25 0.66 -17.21
N PRO A 91 8.88 1.31 -18.20
CA PRO A 91 10.04 2.18 -17.95
C PRO A 91 9.67 3.50 -17.27
N ASP A 92 8.40 3.89 -17.32
CA ASP A 92 7.88 5.11 -16.71
C ASP A 92 7.45 4.90 -15.24
N LEU A 93 7.79 3.76 -14.65
CA LEU A 93 7.63 3.48 -13.24
C LEU A 93 8.88 3.88 -12.46
N ALA A 94 8.72 4.55 -11.31
CA ALA A 94 9.77 4.76 -10.33
C ALA A 94 9.36 4.22 -8.96
N ILE A 95 10.24 3.47 -8.29
CA ILE A 95 9.99 2.85 -6.99
C ILE A 95 10.90 3.52 -5.95
N TYR A 96 10.32 4.19 -4.97
CA TYR A 96 11.03 4.83 -3.87
C TYR A 96 10.88 4.00 -2.60
N VAL A 97 12.00 3.49 -2.08
CA VAL A 97 12.02 2.65 -0.86
C VAL A 97 12.62 3.46 0.27
N GLY A 98 11.82 3.73 1.30
CA GLY A 98 12.23 4.52 2.46
C GLY A 98 12.80 3.64 3.56
N CYS A 99 14.09 3.75 3.82
CA CYS A 99 14.79 3.01 4.86
C CYS A 99 15.36 3.94 5.93
N TYR A 100 15.70 3.40 7.09
CA TYR A 100 16.24 4.16 8.20
C TYR A 100 17.72 3.84 8.43
N ARG A 101 18.52 4.86 8.80
CA ARG A 101 19.98 4.72 9.04
C ARG A 101 20.34 3.70 10.14
N ASN A 102 19.43 3.47 11.08
CA ASN A 102 19.61 2.51 12.17
C ASN A 102 19.05 1.10 11.85
N ASP A 103 18.71 0.85 10.57
CA ASP A 103 18.26 -0.44 10.08
C ASP A 103 19.10 -0.84 8.84
N PRO A 104 20.38 -1.14 9.03
CA PRO A 104 21.29 -1.44 7.91
C PRO A 104 20.91 -2.72 7.17
N ALA A 105 20.22 -3.66 7.80
CA ALA A 105 19.79 -4.90 7.17
C ALA A 105 18.72 -4.63 6.09
N THR A 106 17.73 -3.82 6.38
CA THR A 106 16.70 -3.40 5.40
C THR A 106 17.32 -2.54 4.29
N VAL A 107 18.23 -1.61 4.63
CA VAL A 107 18.98 -0.82 3.63
C VAL A 107 19.74 -1.74 2.68
N ALA A 108 20.47 -2.73 3.20
CA ALA A 108 21.24 -3.66 2.37
C ALA A 108 20.34 -4.50 1.45
N ALA A 109 19.24 -5.04 1.97
CA ALA A 109 18.29 -5.83 1.19
C ALA A 109 17.62 -5.00 0.06
N ALA A 110 17.18 -3.78 0.36
CA ALA A 110 16.61 -2.88 -0.62
C ALA A 110 17.64 -2.44 -1.68
N SER A 111 18.89 -2.13 -1.25
CA SER A 111 19.96 -1.74 -2.17
C SER A 111 20.38 -2.87 -3.10
N ALA A 112 20.48 -4.09 -2.59
CA ALA A 112 20.78 -5.27 -3.43
C ALA A 112 19.70 -5.51 -4.49
N ALA A 113 18.43 -5.32 -4.16
CA ALA A 113 17.33 -5.41 -5.13
C ALA A 113 17.33 -4.24 -6.14
N ALA A 114 17.86 -3.07 -5.77
CA ALA A 114 17.93 -1.88 -6.59
C ALA A 114 19.13 -1.87 -7.56
N GLU A 115 20.20 -2.61 -7.29
CA GLU A 115 21.46 -2.58 -8.08
C GLU A 115 21.27 -2.90 -9.57
N SER A 116 20.25 -3.63 -9.93
CA SER A 116 19.98 -4.07 -11.30
C SER A 116 18.97 -3.21 -12.05
N ASP A 117 18.33 -2.22 -11.41
CA ASP A 117 17.23 -1.49 -12.06
C ASP A 117 17.19 0.00 -11.65
N VAL A 118 17.40 0.87 -12.63
CA VAL A 118 17.40 2.33 -12.44
C VAL A 118 16.08 2.92 -11.98
N ARG A 119 14.98 2.15 -12.05
CA ARG A 119 13.67 2.56 -11.58
C ARG A 119 13.56 2.53 -10.05
N VAL A 120 14.48 1.84 -9.34
CA VAL A 120 14.46 1.74 -7.90
C VAL A 120 15.39 2.75 -7.25
N ARG A 121 14.88 3.51 -6.32
CA ARG A 121 15.61 4.48 -5.53
C ARG A 121 15.46 4.22 -4.03
N VAL A 122 16.53 3.82 -3.38
CA VAL A 122 16.59 3.67 -1.93
C VAL A 122 16.85 5.04 -1.29
N VAL A 123 15.92 5.48 -0.45
CA VAL A 123 15.99 6.76 0.28
C VAL A 123 16.28 6.46 1.75
N VAL A 124 17.53 6.66 2.16
CA VAL A 124 17.94 6.44 3.56
C VAL A 124 17.66 7.69 4.38
N HIS A 125 16.79 7.58 5.37
CA HIS A 125 16.45 8.69 6.25
C HIS A 125 17.58 9.02 7.21
N GLY A 126 17.94 10.30 7.33
CA GLY A 126 18.98 10.79 8.22
C GLY A 126 18.65 10.68 9.72
N VAL A 127 17.37 10.39 10.06
CA VAL A 127 16.93 10.16 11.44
C VAL A 127 16.89 8.66 11.76
N ALA A 128 16.99 8.33 13.04
CA ALA A 128 16.78 6.96 13.50
C ALA A 128 15.28 6.63 13.50
N GLY A 129 14.95 5.42 13.04
CA GLY A 129 13.60 4.87 13.13
C GLY A 129 13.37 4.04 14.41
N PRO A 130 12.11 3.58 14.61
CA PRO A 130 10.99 3.92 13.76
C PRO A 130 10.49 5.36 13.98
N THR A 131 10.01 5.99 12.91
CA THR A 131 9.13 7.16 12.99
C THR A 131 7.70 6.72 12.64
N THR A 132 6.78 7.67 12.44
CA THR A 132 5.46 7.30 11.92
C THR A 132 5.55 6.93 10.43
N LYS A 133 4.65 6.04 9.94
CA LYS A 133 4.53 5.72 8.52
C LYS A 133 4.36 6.99 7.68
N ALA A 134 3.57 7.96 8.18
CA ALA A 134 3.36 9.25 7.52
C ALA A 134 4.64 10.07 7.39
N ASP A 135 5.53 10.08 8.41
CA ASP A 135 6.82 10.79 8.31
C ASP A 135 7.71 10.15 7.25
N CYS A 136 7.77 8.82 7.20
CA CYS A 136 8.51 8.08 6.17
C CYS A 136 7.97 8.43 4.77
N LEU A 137 6.66 8.33 4.55
CA LEU A 137 6.02 8.65 3.27
C LEU A 137 6.26 10.10 2.86
N ASN A 138 6.19 11.06 3.79
CA ASN A 138 6.51 12.46 3.49
C ASN A 138 7.96 12.68 3.03
N ARG A 139 8.90 11.90 3.55
CA ARG A 139 10.31 11.94 3.11
C ARG A 139 10.47 11.34 1.72
N LEU A 140 9.78 10.23 1.43
CA LEU A 140 9.75 9.65 0.09
C LEU A 140 9.13 10.62 -0.92
N TYR A 141 8.01 11.24 -0.56
CA TYR A 141 7.38 12.27 -1.40
C TYR A 141 8.32 13.43 -1.70
N ARG A 142 9.08 13.93 -0.71
CA ARG A 142 10.08 14.97 -0.93
C ARG A 142 11.21 14.51 -1.86
N ALA A 143 11.65 13.26 -1.76
CA ALA A 143 12.66 12.71 -2.65
C ALA A 143 12.11 12.60 -4.09
N MET A 144 10.88 12.16 -4.26
CA MET A 144 10.15 12.13 -5.53
C MET A 144 10.03 13.55 -6.14
N ALA A 145 9.54 14.51 -5.36
CA ALA A 145 9.39 15.91 -5.82
C ALA A 145 10.74 16.57 -6.19
N ALA A 146 11.82 16.20 -5.49
CA ALA A 146 13.16 16.64 -5.87
C ALA A 146 13.63 16.03 -7.20
N ASP A 147 13.19 14.81 -7.53
CA ASP A 147 13.47 14.18 -8.81
C ASP A 147 12.65 14.83 -9.94
N GLU A 148 11.38 15.18 -9.70
CA GLU A 148 10.58 15.96 -10.63
C GLU A 148 11.26 17.29 -10.97
N ALA A 149 11.66 18.05 -9.94
CA ALA A 149 12.31 19.34 -10.11
C ALA A 149 13.64 19.23 -10.90
N ARG A 150 14.36 18.10 -10.73
CA ARG A 150 15.65 17.88 -11.37
C ARG A 150 15.52 17.37 -12.81
N SER A 151 14.54 16.53 -13.09
CA SER A 151 14.33 15.93 -14.41
C SER A 151 13.41 16.74 -15.31
N GLY A 152 12.60 17.66 -14.75
CA GLY A 152 11.53 18.36 -15.47
C GLY A 152 10.33 17.48 -15.82
N ARG A 153 10.28 16.22 -15.31
CA ARG A 153 9.19 15.26 -15.54
C ARG A 153 8.34 15.18 -14.30
N THR A 154 7.04 15.09 -14.45
CA THR A 154 6.08 15.00 -13.33
C THR A 154 5.45 13.62 -13.26
N PHE A 155 5.21 13.15 -12.03
CA PHE A 155 4.46 11.92 -11.82
C PHE A 155 2.95 12.19 -11.90
N THR A 156 2.27 11.44 -12.74
CA THR A 156 0.81 11.51 -12.91
C THR A 156 0.07 10.66 -11.87
N SER A 157 0.76 9.66 -11.31
CA SER A 157 0.21 8.80 -10.27
C SER A 157 1.23 8.49 -9.18
N VAL A 158 0.73 8.42 -7.93
CA VAL A 158 1.53 8.02 -6.75
C VAL A 158 0.80 6.90 -6.04
N ILE A 159 1.47 5.76 -5.89
CA ILE A 159 0.95 4.55 -5.26
C ILE A 159 1.67 4.36 -3.92
N LEU A 160 0.91 4.22 -2.84
CA LEU A 160 1.46 3.83 -1.54
C LEU A 160 1.39 2.32 -1.42
N HIS A 161 2.51 1.69 -1.07
CA HIS A 161 2.62 0.24 -1.01
C HIS A 161 3.34 -0.21 0.26
N ASP A 162 2.91 -1.30 0.87
CA ASP A 162 3.57 -1.87 2.04
C ASP A 162 4.70 -2.82 1.61
N ALA A 163 5.73 -2.93 2.44
CA ALA A 163 6.96 -3.64 2.08
C ALA A 163 6.77 -5.16 1.94
N GLU A 164 5.72 -5.71 2.55
CA GLU A 164 5.37 -7.14 2.53
C GLU A 164 4.33 -7.52 1.48
N ASP A 165 3.66 -6.56 0.85
CA ASP A 165 2.58 -6.84 -0.09
C ASP A 165 3.08 -7.18 -1.49
N MET A 166 2.42 -8.14 -2.15
CA MET A 166 2.72 -8.54 -3.52
C MET A 166 1.73 -7.89 -4.50
N VAL A 167 2.25 -7.43 -5.62
CA VAL A 167 1.44 -6.74 -6.63
C VAL A 167 0.90 -7.70 -7.70
N HIS A 168 -0.30 -7.40 -8.20
CA HIS A 168 -0.83 -8.09 -9.37
C HIS A 168 -0.29 -7.43 -10.65
N PRO A 169 0.15 -8.17 -11.67
CA PRO A 169 0.72 -7.61 -12.90
C PRO A 169 -0.16 -6.58 -13.62
N ALA A 170 -1.47 -6.75 -13.57
CA ALA A 170 -2.42 -5.82 -14.19
C ALA A 170 -2.78 -4.60 -13.32
N ALA A 171 -2.32 -4.52 -12.06
CA ALA A 171 -2.78 -3.48 -11.14
C ALA A 171 -2.32 -2.09 -11.55
N LEU A 172 -1.06 -1.93 -11.94
CA LEU A 172 -0.51 -0.64 -12.35
C LEU A 172 -1.27 -0.06 -13.54
N GLN A 173 -1.50 -0.89 -14.57
CA GLN A 173 -2.25 -0.49 -15.77
C GLN A 173 -3.72 -0.16 -15.45
N ALA A 174 -4.34 -0.91 -14.53
CA ALA A 174 -5.72 -0.64 -14.11
C ALA A 174 -5.83 0.69 -13.35
N ILE A 175 -4.85 1.02 -12.53
CA ILE A 175 -4.77 2.30 -11.82
C ILE A 175 -4.60 3.45 -12.82
N ASP A 176 -3.65 3.33 -13.76
CA ASP A 176 -3.39 4.32 -14.80
C ASP A 176 -4.66 4.58 -15.64
N ALA A 177 -5.29 3.54 -16.15
CA ALA A 177 -6.54 3.65 -16.91
C ALA A 177 -7.68 4.30 -16.11
N ALA A 178 -7.79 4.01 -14.81
CA ALA A 178 -8.82 4.60 -13.95
C ALA A 178 -8.60 6.10 -13.70
N LEU A 179 -7.35 6.56 -13.70
CA LEU A 179 -7.01 7.98 -13.55
C LEU A 179 -7.32 8.75 -14.84
N VAL A 180 -6.94 8.20 -16.00
CA VAL A 180 -7.23 8.83 -17.32
C VAL A 180 -8.73 8.99 -17.58
N LEU A 181 -9.57 8.09 -17.06
CA LEU A 181 -11.03 8.19 -17.22
C LEU A 181 -11.69 9.27 -16.35
N ARG A 182 -10.95 9.90 -15.41
CA ARG A 182 -11.47 10.89 -14.47
C ARG A 182 -11.11 12.33 -14.82
N ASP A 183 -10.16 12.51 -15.73
CA ASP A 183 -9.76 13.80 -16.32
C ASP A 183 -10.62 14.11 -17.58
#